data_5cc55ef326ac0165f09a38df16b845ac
#
_entry.id   5cc55ef326ac0165f09a38df16b845ac
#
_cell.length_a   1.000
_cell.length_b   1.000
_cell.length_c   1.000
_cell.angle_alpha   90.00
_cell.angle_beta   90.00
_cell.angle_gamma   90.00
#
_symmetry.space_group_name_H-M   'P 1'
#
loop_
_entity.id
_entity.type
_entity.pdbx_description
1 polymer ?
#
loop_
_entity_poly.entity_id
_entity_poly.type
_entity_poly.pdbx_seq_one_letter_code
_entity_poly.pdbx_strand_id
1 'polypeptide(L)'
;TLLHNAGGHNSIFRGKNLGTSYTSAMSKAIQAGAFDDLFVGDYLTINGTVYRVAGFNLGKQIGDNTFMGNSMCLVPDSALYNVQMHNTDSGQYTEGVAENTTTGAYANSDMRTANLAQATRKIVNDFGSSHVMSYRDILPNATADGRASGWAWYDCKVELMSETMVYGTKVW
;
A
#
# COMPACT_ATOMS: atom_id res chain seq x y z
N THR A 1 -25.23 1.45 14.47
CA THR A 1 -25.18 1.60 12.99
C THR A 1 -23.94 2.33 12.50
N LEU A 2 -23.24 3.14 13.29
CA LEU A 2 -21.92 3.71 12.96
C LEU A 2 -20.81 2.64 12.91
N LEU A 3 -20.97 1.52 13.59
CA LEU A 3 -19.99 0.44 13.68
C LEU A 3 -20.02 -0.57 12.51
N HIS A 4 -20.90 -0.40 11.52
CA HIS A 4 -21.03 -1.32 10.39
C HIS A 4 -20.52 -0.75 9.06
N ASN A 5 -19.79 0.37 9.09
CA ASN A 5 -19.22 0.94 7.89
C ASN A 5 -17.70 1.18 8.06
N ALA A 6 -17.00 1.25 6.94
CA ALA A 6 -15.55 1.47 6.93
C ALA A 6 -15.10 2.70 7.73
N GLY A 7 -15.88 3.79 7.70
CA GLY A 7 -15.57 5.02 8.42
C GLY A 7 -15.52 4.83 9.94
N GLY A 8 -16.47 4.10 10.51
CA GLY A 8 -16.48 3.78 11.94
C GLY A 8 -15.28 2.93 12.33
N HIS A 9 -14.95 1.91 11.53
CA HIS A 9 -13.81 1.03 11.79
C HIS A 9 -12.46 1.73 11.59
N ASN A 10 -12.36 2.70 10.67
CA ASN A 10 -11.17 3.52 10.46
C ASN A 10 -10.92 4.54 11.58
N SER A 11 -11.91 4.86 12.38
CA SER A 11 -11.79 5.86 13.46
C SER A 11 -11.34 5.29 14.80
N ILE A 12 -11.25 3.96 14.92
CA ILE A 12 -10.91 3.27 16.17
C ILE A 12 -9.62 2.50 15.99
N PHE A 13 -8.61 2.79 16.82
CA PHE A 13 -7.37 2.01 16.92
C PHE A 13 -7.49 1.00 18.07
N ARG A 14 -7.22 -0.30 17.79
CA ARG A 14 -7.35 -1.36 18.81
C ARG A 14 -6.07 -2.17 19.04
N GLY A 15 -5.47 -2.74 18.00
CA GLY A 15 -4.25 -3.54 18.12
C GLY A 15 -4.46 -4.99 18.59
N LYS A 16 -5.60 -5.60 18.28
CA LYS A 16 -5.89 -7.01 18.61
C LYS A 16 -5.15 -7.97 17.68
N ASN A 17 -4.62 -9.05 18.24
CA ASN A 17 -4.13 -10.18 17.45
C ASN A 17 -5.30 -10.96 16.85
N LEU A 18 -5.37 -11.01 15.53
CA LEU A 18 -6.41 -11.72 14.75
C LEU A 18 -6.02 -13.16 14.42
N GLY A 19 -4.80 -13.60 14.79
CA GLY A 19 -4.32 -14.95 14.55
C GLY A 19 -3.21 -15.05 13.52
N THR A 20 -3.01 -16.28 13.03
CA THR A 20 -1.86 -16.64 12.17
C THR A 20 -2.26 -16.97 10.73
N SER A 21 -3.49 -16.73 10.35
CA SER A 21 -3.98 -17.02 9.00
C SER A 21 -5.08 -16.05 8.59
N TYR A 22 -5.11 -15.72 7.30
CA TYR A 22 -6.22 -15.02 6.67
C TYR A 22 -7.26 -16.04 6.23
N THR A 23 -8.41 -16.04 6.88
CA THR A 23 -9.41 -17.08 6.69
C THR A 23 -10.42 -16.73 5.59
N SER A 24 -11.03 -17.77 4.98
CA SER A 24 -12.12 -17.57 4.02
C SER A 24 -13.33 -16.84 4.64
N ALA A 25 -13.56 -17.00 5.94
CA ALA A 25 -14.60 -16.27 6.66
C ALA A 25 -14.30 -14.77 6.71
N MET A 26 -13.06 -14.40 7.05
CA MET A 26 -12.60 -12.99 7.02
C MET A 26 -12.73 -12.41 5.62
N SER A 27 -12.30 -13.15 4.60
CA SER A 27 -12.39 -12.71 3.19
C SER A 27 -13.83 -12.41 2.80
N LYS A 28 -14.77 -13.33 3.09
CA LYS A 28 -16.19 -13.16 2.77
C LYS A 28 -16.82 -11.97 3.52
N ALA A 29 -16.48 -11.81 4.80
CA ALA A 29 -16.96 -10.68 5.60
C ALA A 29 -16.48 -9.34 5.03
N ILE A 30 -15.18 -9.22 4.72
CA ILE A 30 -14.60 -8.01 4.13
C ILE A 30 -15.25 -7.70 2.77
N GLN A 31 -15.40 -8.70 1.89
CA GLN A 31 -16.05 -8.52 0.59
C GLN A 31 -17.49 -8.03 0.73
N ALA A 32 -18.22 -8.52 1.72
CA ALA A 32 -19.58 -8.08 2.04
C ALA A 32 -19.64 -6.67 2.67
N GLY A 33 -18.49 -6.09 3.04
CA GLY A 33 -18.43 -4.81 3.77
C GLY A 33 -18.76 -4.95 5.26
N ALA A 34 -18.73 -6.17 5.78
CA ALA A 34 -18.90 -6.46 7.19
C ALA A 34 -17.51 -6.49 7.84
N PHE A 35 -17.15 -5.42 8.52
CA PHE A 35 -15.86 -5.29 9.22
C PHE A 35 -16.01 -5.61 10.71
N ASP A 36 -17.03 -6.35 11.09
CA ASP A 36 -17.31 -6.70 12.47
C ASP A 36 -16.09 -7.30 13.16
N ASP A 37 -15.75 -6.77 14.33
CA ASP A 37 -14.57 -7.14 15.13
C ASP A 37 -13.23 -6.99 14.39
N LEU A 38 -13.15 -6.07 13.42
CA LEU A 38 -11.91 -5.65 12.76
C LEU A 38 -11.73 -4.13 12.91
N PHE A 39 -10.56 -3.69 13.36
CA PHE A 39 -10.27 -2.28 13.59
C PHE A 39 -8.85 -1.92 13.14
N VAL A 40 -8.58 -0.63 12.94
CA VAL A 40 -7.23 -0.15 12.64
C VAL A 40 -6.29 -0.55 13.77
N GLY A 41 -5.08 -0.97 13.42
CA GLY A 41 -4.08 -1.43 14.37
C GLY A 41 -4.17 -2.93 14.71
N ASP A 42 -5.27 -3.62 14.45
CA ASP A 42 -5.34 -5.08 14.56
C ASP A 42 -4.32 -5.74 13.63
N TYR A 43 -3.87 -6.93 13.94
CA TYR A 43 -2.82 -7.56 13.16
C TYR A 43 -2.96 -9.07 13.00
N LEU A 44 -2.41 -9.57 11.90
CA LEU A 44 -2.19 -10.98 11.60
C LEU A 44 -0.70 -11.29 11.60
N THR A 45 -0.28 -12.44 12.12
CA THR A 45 1.09 -12.92 12.00
C THR A 45 1.12 -14.12 11.06
N ILE A 46 1.51 -13.92 9.80
CA ILE A 46 1.51 -14.96 8.78
C ILE A 46 2.95 -15.23 8.35
N ASN A 47 3.36 -16.48 8.41
CA ASN A 47 4.72 -16.92 8.04
C ASN A 47 5.83 -16.03 8.67
N GLY A 48 5.65 -15.68 9.95
CA GLY A 48 6.61 -14.87 10.70
C GLY A 48 6.56 -13.36 10.44
N THR A 49 5.68 -12.89 9.55
CA THR A 49 5.49 -11.47 9.27
C THR A 49 4.22 -10.96 9.95
N VAL A 50 4.34 -9.87 10.69
CA VAL A 50 3.20 -9.17 11.28
C VAL A 50 2.65 -8.19 10.25
N TYR A 51 1.39 -8.37 9.87
CA TYR A 51 0.64 -7.49 8.98
C TYR A 51 -0.42 -6.74 9.78
N ARG A 52 -0.32 -5.44 9.84
CA ARG A 52 -1.21 -4.57 10.61
C ARG A 52 -2.26 -3.94 9.74
N VAL A 53 -3.49 -3.87 10.23
CA VAL A 53 -4.59 -3.18 9.57
C VAL A 53 -4.34 -1.67 9.60
N ALA A 54 -4.16 -1.08 8.43
CA ALA A 54 -4.01 0.35 8.23
C ALA A 54 -5.34 1.06 7.95
N GLY A 55 -6.32 0.34 7.39
CA GLY A 55 -7.65 0.88 7.16
C GLY A 55 -8.54 -0.01 6.29
N PHE A 56 -9.77 0.43 6.10
CA PHE A 56 -10.79 -0.24 5.32
C PHE A 56 -11.29 0.66 4.20
N ASN A 57 -11.47 0.10 3.01
CA ASN A 57 -11.97 0.80 1.82
C ASN A 57 -11.14 2.04 1.43
N LEU A 58 -9.84 2.05 1.76
CA LEU A 58 -8.95 3.13 1.36
C LEU A 58 -8.84 3.14 -0.17
N GLY A 59 -9.09 4.30 -0.77
CA GLY A 59 -9.08 4.47 -2.23
C GLY A 59 -10.34 3.97 -2.95
N LYS A 60 -11.28 3.29 -2.29
CA LYS A 60 -12.52 2.83 -2.93
C LYS A 60 -13.34 4.01 -3.45
N GLN A 61 -13.76 3.95 -4.71
CA GLN A 61 -14.54 4.98 -5.40
C GLN A 61 -13.83 6.35 -5.52
N ILE A 62 -12.49 6.36 -5.39
CA ILE A 62 -11.67 7.56 -5.62
C ILE A 62 -11.07 7.47 -7.01
N GLY A 63 -11.25 8.51 -7.83
CA GLY A 63 -10.72 8.58 -9.18
C GLY A 63 -11.08 7.34 -10.01
N ASP A 64 -10.07 6.67 -10.54
CA ASP A 64 -10.22 5.47 -11.39
C ASP A 64 -10.60 4.18 -10.63
N ASN A 65 -10.78 4.23 -9.31
CA ASN A 65 -11.05 3.05 -8.48
C ASN A 65 -12.55 2.69 -8.35
N THR A 66 -13.37 3.02 -9.34
CA THR A 66 -14.80 2.67 -9.35
C THR A 66 -15.06 1.16 -9.35
N PHE A 67 -14.08 0.36 -9.80
CA PHE A 67 -14.13 -1.10 -9.83
C PHE A 67 -13.78 -1.76 -8.49
N MET A 68 -13.21 -1.02 -7.53
CA MET A 68 -12.79 -1.58 -6.25
C MET A 68 -13.97 -2.05 -5.42
N GLY A 69 -13.90 -3.32 -4.98
CA GLY A 69 -14.77 -3.87 -3.96
C GLY A 69 -14.40 -3.40 -2.54
N ASN A 70 -15.09 -3.95 -1.55
CA ASN A 70 -14.70 -3.73 -0.16
C ASN A 70 -13.36 -4.40 0.12
N SER A 71 -12.51 -3.72 0.89
CA SER A 71 -11.13 -4.12 1.10
C SER A 71 -10.61 -3.73 2.48
N MET A 72 -9.57 -4.42 2.92
CA MET A 72 -8.76 -4.11 4.08
C MET A 72 -7.34 -3.83 3.62
N CYS A 73 -6.79 -2.69 3.99
CA CYS A 73 -5.40 -2.33 3.74
C CYS A 73 -4.51 -2.85 4.88
N LEU A 74 -3.46 -3.57 4.53
CA LEU A 74 -2.50 -4.13 5.48
C LEU A 74 -1.11 -3.55 5.21
N VAL A 75 -0.37 -3.31 6.29
CA VAL A 75 1.02 -2.85 6.25
C VAL A 75 1.87 -3.77 7.12
N PRO A 76 3.02 -4.27 6.65
CA PRO A 76 3.96 -4.99 7.50
C PRO A 76 4.51 -4.08 8.59
N ASP A 77 4.61 -4.58 9.83
CA ASP A 77 5.19 -3.83 10.96
C ASP A 77 6.70 -3.55 10.80
N SER A 78 7.36 -4.35 9.99
CA SER A 78 8.79 -4.22 9.70
C SER A 78 9.05 -4.28 8.21
N ALA A 79 10.13 -3.64 7.76
CA ALA A 79 10.57 -3.76 6.37
C ALA A 79 10.74 -5.23 5.98
N LEU A 80 10.17 -5.62 4.86
CA LEU A 80 10.26 -7.01 4.37
C LEU A 80 11.68 -7.34 3.90
N TYR A 81 12.39 -6.37 3.37
CA TYR A 81 13.77 -6.45 2.89
C TYR A 81 14.33 -5.06 2.60
N ASN A 82 15.63 -4.97 2.37
CA ASN A 82 16.30 -3.73 1.98
C ASN A 82 16.69 -3.82 0.51
N VAL A 83 16.30 -2.82 -0.28
CA VAL A 83 16.66 -2.69 -1.70
C VAL A 83 16.81 -1.23 -2.08
N GLN A 84 17.42 -0.97 -3.22
CA GLN A 84 17.61 0.38 -3.74
C GLN A 84 16.32 0.91 -4.36
N MET A 85 16.10 2.21 -4.24
CA MET A 85 15.02 2.91 -4.95
C MET A 85 15.32 2.98 -6.45
N HIS A 86 16.56 3.26 -6.81
CA HIS A 86 17.07 3.38 -8.17
C HIS A 86 18.35 2.59 -8.33
N ASN A 87 18.61 2.15 -9.57
CA ASN A 87 19.86 1.51 -9.90
C ASN A 87 20.99 2.57 -9.92
N THR A 88 22.05 2.34 -9.13
CA THR A 88 23.24 3.19 -9.10
C THR A 88 24.01 3.20 -10.42
N ASP A 89 23.89 2.15 -11.22
CA ASP A 89 24.55 2.01 -12.52
C ASP A 89 23.83 2.78 -13.64
N SER A 90 22.68 3.38 -13.37
CA SER A 90 21.91 4.13 -14.35
C SER A 90 22.51 5.49 -14.74
N GLY A 91 23.69 5.83 -14.24
CA GLY A 91 24.37 7.10 -14.52
C GLY A 91 23.64 8.33 -13.96
N GLN A 92 22.80 8.13 -12.98
CA GLN A 92 21.98 9.19 -12.40
C GLN A 92 22.71 10.02 -11.34
N TYR A 93 23.87 9.59 -10.90
CA TYR A 93 24.76 10.37 -10.05
C TYR A 93 25.77 11.10 -10.94
N THR A 94 25.66 12.40 -11.01
CA THR A 94 26.69 13.29 -11.58
C THR A 94 27.05 14.31 -10.52
N GLU A 95 28.31 14.35 -10.14
CA GLU A 95 28.83 15.32 -9.16
C GLU A 95 28.50 16.74 -9.59
N GLY A 96 27.88 17.52 -8.71
CA GLY A 96 27.51 18.92 -8.95
C GLY A 96 26.17 19.13 -9.69
N VAL A 97 25.46 18.08 -10.04
CA VAL A 97 24.06 18.14 -10.50
C VAL A 97 23.15 17.77 -9.32
N ALA A 98 21.95 18.36 -9.25
CA ALA A 98 20.97 18.03 -8.22
C ALA A 98 20.77 16.51 -8.16
N GLU A 99 21.23 15.93 -7.06
CA GLU A 99 21.37 14.49 -6.90
C GLU A 99 19.99 13.80 -6.89
N ASN A 100 19.93 12.60 -7.43
CA ASN A 100 18.78 11.69 -7.33
C ASN A 100 17.51 12.16 -8.03
N THR A 101 17.59 12.97 -9.07
CA THR A 101 16.44 13.24 -9.92
C THR A 101 16.28 12.13 -10.93
N THR A 102 15.51 11.10 -10.57
CA THR A 102 15.05 10.14 -11.56
C THR A 102 14.04 10.82 -12.48
N THR A 103 14.37 10.97 -13.76
CA THR A 103 13.50 11.63 -14.75
C THR A 103 12.11 10.99 -14.82
N GLY A 104 12.02 9.69 -14.54
CA GLY A 104 10.77 8.93 -14.52
C GLY A 104 10.06 8.91 -13.15
N ALA A 105 10.56 9.61 -12.14
CA ALA A 105 10.04 9.64 -10.78
C ALA A 105 9.79 8.23 -10.20
N TYR A 106 8.91 8.11 -9.18
CA TYR A 106 8.64 6.84 -8.53
C TYR A 106 8.01 5.80 -9.48
N ALA A 107 7.12 6.21 -10.38
CA ALA A 107 6.44 5.28 -11.28
C ALA A 107 7.39 4.44 -12.13
N ASN A 108 8.55 5.00 -12.49
CA ASN A 108 9.57 4.35 -13.31
C ASN A 108 10.84 3.99 -12.52
N SER A 109 10.81 4.04 -11.19
CA SER A 109 11.93 3.63 -10.34
C SER A 109 12.16 2.13 -10.39
N ASP A 110 13.40 1.67 -10.12
CA ASP A 110 13.71 0.25 -9.96
C ASP A 110 12.95 -0.38 -8.81
N MET A 111 12.68 0.40 -7.77
CA MET A 111 11.82 -0.03 -6.65
C MET A 111 10.48 -0.53 -7.19
N ARG A 112 9.78 0.30 -7.95
CA ARG A 112 8.44 -0.03 -8.43
C ARG A 112 8.44 -1.05 -9.57
N THR A 113 9.32 -0.91 -10.54
CA THR A 113 9.30 -1.72 -11.77
C THR A 113 9.90 -3.12 -11.59
N ALA A 114 10.77 -3.31 -10.60
CA ALA A 114 11.48 -4.56 -10.37
C ALA A 114 11.42 -5.03 -8.90
N ASN A 115 11.80 -4.19 -7.94
CA ASN A 115 12.06 -4.62 -6.57
C ASN A 115 10.79 -4.98 -5.80
N LEU A 116 9.67 -4.28 -5.99
CA LEU A 116 8.39 -4.61 -5.36
C LEU A 116 7.80 -5.96 -5.79
N ALA A 117 8.29 -6.56 -6.88
CA ALA A 117 7.89 -7.90 -7.27
C ALA A 117 8.20 -8.96 -6.19
N GLN A 118 9.27 -8.77 -5.39
CA GLN A 118 9.59 -9.66 -4.28
C GLN A 118 8.55 -9.53 -3.14
N ALA A 119 8.17 -8.32 -2.77
CA ALA A 119 7.10 -8.09 -1.79
C ALA A 119 5.76 -8.65 -2.27
N THR A 120 5.43 -8.43 -3.54
CA THR A 120 4.21 -8.95 -4.14
C THR A 120 4.16 -10.48 -4.07
N ARG A 121 5.25 -11.17 -4.43
CA ARG A 121 5.35 -12.64 -4.31
C ARG A 121 5.15 -13.11 -2.88
N LYS A 122 5.83 -12.46 -1.91
CA LYS A 122 5.66 -12.80 -0.50
C LYS A 122 4.21 -12.65 -0.03
N ILE A 123 3.60 -11.51 -0.31
CA ILE A 123 2.22 -11.21 0.10
C ILE A 123 1.22 -12.16 -0.57
N VAL A 124 1.42 -12.47 -1.86
CA VAL A 124 0.60 -13.46 -2.56
C VAL A 124 0.76 -14.86 -1.95
N ASN A 125 1.96 -15.25 -1.53
CA ASN A 125 2.18 -16.53 -0.84
C ASN A 125 1.51 -16.55 0.54
N ASP A 126 1.52 -15.45 1.26
CA ASP A 126 0.97 -15.35 2.61
C ASP A 126 -0.57 -15.31 2.62
N PHE A 127 -1.19 -14.66 1.64
CA PHE A 127 -2.64 -14.42 1.60
C PHE A 127 -3.40 -15.18 0.52
N GLY A 128 -2.70 -15.66 -0.51
CA GLY A 128 -3.30 -16.21 -1.73
C GLY A 128 -3.58 -15.12 -2.79
N SER A 129 -3.35 -15.46 -4.05
CA SER A 129 -3.46 -14.51 -5.18
C SER A 129 -4.87 -13.90 -5.34
N SER A 130 -5.92 -14.66 -5.01
CA SER A 130 -7.31 -14.21 -5.08
C SER A 130 -7.69 -13.17 -4.03
N HIS A 131 -6.88 -13.01 -2.98
CA HIS A 131 -7.12 -12.09 -1.89
C HIS A 131 -6.32 -10.80 -2.00
N VAL A 132 -5.32 -10.75 -2.90
CA VAL A 132 -4.52 -9.55 -3.15
C VAL A 132 -5.15 -8.75 -4.28
N MET A 133 -5.88 -7.71 -3.88
CA MET A 133 -6.67 -6.87 -4.78
C MET A 133 -5.77 -5.98 -5.64
N SER A 134 -6.18 -5.75 -6.90
CA SER A 134 -5.64 -4.67 -7.71
C SER A 134 -6.41 -3.38 -7.44
N TYR A 135 -5.70 -2.27 -7.46
CA TYR A 135 -6.27 -0.93 -7.35
C TYR A 135 -5.49 0.01 -8.27
N ARG A 136 -5.98 1.23 -8.44
CA ARG A 136 -5.25 2.29 -9.15
C ARG A 136 -4.82 3.38 -8.22
N ASP A 137 -3.60 3.86 -8.42
CA ASP A 137 -3.06 5.00 -7.70
C ASP A 137 -2.47 6.03 -8.67
N ILE A 138 -2.52 7.29 -8.28
CA ILE A 138 -1.91 8.37 -9.04
C ILE A 138 -0.47 8.53 -8.58
N LEU A 139 0.47 8.20 -9.45
CA LEU A 139 1.89 8.20 -9.12
C LEU A 139 2.65 9.25 -9.94
N PRO A 140 3.70 9.87 -9.37
CA PRO A 140 4.57 10.75 -10.12
C PRO A 140 5.37 9.94 -11.14
N ASN A 141 5.38 10.38 -12.39
CA ASN A 141 6.02 9.70 -13.52
C ASN A 141 7.05 10.57 -14.26
N ALA A 142 7.27 11.78 -13.80
CA ALA A 142 8.32 12.67 -14.30
C ALA A 142 8.81 13.59 -13.18
N THR A 143 10.04 14.08 -13.32
CA THR A 143 10.62 15.09 -12.43
C THR A 143 11.17 16.27 -13.23
N ALA A 144 11.07 17.46 -12.65
CA ALA A 144 11.75 18.67 -13.12
C ALA A 144 12.25 19.44 -11.88
N ASP A 145 13.47 19.92 -11.93
CA ASP A 145 14.10 20.67 -10.83
C ASP A 145 14.01 19.95 -9.46
N GLY A 146 14.20 18.63 -9.46
CA GLY A 146 14.13 17.80 -8.26
C GLY A 146 12.71 17.59 -7.68
N ARG A 147 11.67 17.96 -8.41
CA ARG A 147 10.27 17.85 -7.98
C ARG A 147 9.44 17.04 -8.97
N ALA A 148 8.39 16.40 -8.47
CA ALA A 148 7.43 15.73 -9.33
C ALA A 148 6.77 16.75 -10.29
N SER A 149 6.82 16.47 -11.59
CA SER A 149 6.31 17.33 -12.65
C SER A 149 5.30 16.67 -13.58
N GLY A 150 5.12 15.35 -13.46
CA GLY A 150 4.13 14.59 -14.20
C GLY A 150 3.49 13.51 -13.31
N TRP A 151 2.23 13.18 -13.59
CA TRP A 151 1.43 12.23 -12.83
C TRP A 151 0.53 11.43 -13.76
N ALA A 152 0.33 10.15 -13.44
CA ALA A 152 -0.61 9.30 -14.16
C ALA A 152 -1.21 8.24 -13.23
N TRP A 153 -2.32 7.63 -13.66
CA TRP A 153 -2.91 6.48 -12.98
C TRP A 153 -2.18 5.20 -13.36
N TYR A 154 -1.82 4.41 -12.36
CA TYR A 154 -1.13 3.14 -12.50
C TYR A 154 -1.87 2.02 -11.80
N ASP A 155 -1.85 0.83 -12.39
CA ASP A 155 -2.34 -0.38 -11.74
C ASP A 155 -1.33 -0.82 -10.66
N CYS A 156 -1.83 -1.04 -9.45
CA CYS A 156 -1.08 -1.36 -8.25
C CYS A 156 -1.65 -2.58 -7.54
N LYS A 157 -0.81 -3.29 -6.81
CA LYS A 157 -1.20 -4.35 -5.86
C LYS A 157 -0.50 -4.20 -4.53
N VAL A 158 0.80 -3.96 -4.59
CA VAL A 158 1.68 -3.70 -3.46
C VAL A 158 2.51 -2.49 -3.83
N GLU A 159 2.44 -1.47 -3.02
CA GLU A 159 3.16 -0.21 -3.23
C GLU A 159 3.83 0.25 -1.92
N LEU A 160 4.81 1.12 -2.04
CA LEU A 160 5.35 1.82 -0.88
C LEU A 160 4.30 2.78 -0.32
N MET A 161 4.32 2.94 0.99
CA MET A 161 3.52 3.97 1.65
C MET A 161 4.01 5.35 1.20
N SER A 162 3.07 6.21 0.82
CA SER A 162 3.38 7.62 0.58
C SER A 162 3.58 8.37 1.90
N GLU A 163 4.23 9.53 1.84
CA GLU A 163 4.41 10.40 3.00
C GLU A 163 3.08 10.75 3.67
N THR A 164 2.04 11.02 2.89
CA THR A 164 0.70 11.32 3.39
C THR A 164 0.04 10.12 4.09
N MET A 165 0.34 8.89 3.68
CA MET A 165 -0.13 7.69 4.37
C MET A 165 0.55 7.50 5.72
N VAL A 166 1.82 7.92 5.85
CA VAL A 166 2.61 7.79 7.09
C VAL A 166 2.25 8.89 8.09
N TYR A 167 2.19 10.14 7.65
CA TYR A 167 2.05 11.31 8.52
C TYR A 167 0.67 11.96 8.48
N GLY A 168 -0.22 11.49 7.60
CA GLY A 168 -1.49 12.13 7.35
C GLY A 168 -1.37 13.41 6.52
N THR A 169 -2.50 13.97 6.12
CA THR A 169 -2.56 15.29 5.47
C THR A 169 -2.67 16.38 6.53
N LYS A 170 -1.93 17.46 6.36
CA LYS A 170 -2.17 18.67 7.16
C LYS A 170 -3.56 19.22 6.85
N VAL A 171 -4.39 19.32 7.87
CA VAL A 171 -5.64 20.05 7.79
C VAL A 171 -5.33 21.48 8.24
N TRP A 172 -5.50 22.43 7.33
CA TRP A 172 -5.32 23.86 7.60
C TRP A 172 -6.66 24.46 8.03
#